data_62e2e58d0ee702fa6b73efbf5f10ad78
#
_entry.id   62e2e58d0ee702fa6b73efbf5f10ad78
#
_cell.length_a   1.000
_cell.length_b   1.000
_cell.length_c   1.000
_cell.angle_alpha   90.00
_cell.angle_beta   90.00
_cell.angle_gamma   90.00
#
_symmetry.space_group_name_H-M   'P 1'
#
loop_
_entity.id
_entity.type
_entity.pdbx_description
1 polymer ?
#
loop_
_entity_poly.entity_id
_entity_poly.type
_entity_poly.pdbx_seq_one_letter_code
_entity_poly.pdbx_strand_id
1 'polypeptide(L)'
;VVVFAVLPVAAMLSASSGALPAKLTQSHPRCCAELVAAGPLDLKAELISGHYVVMTQAELVASRSAVNRTILRALPAGVGIEKGLQIKTILAERLVSAYFPEIRTIGGVRPDALKWHPMGMAIDVMIPNYQSPEGKELGDRIASFALANADRLSLNHVIWRRVMYDHNGKPSLMPNLGGDDANHYTHVHIATDGGGYPTGGETYFG
;
A
#
# COMPACT_ATOMS: atom_id res chain seq x y z
N VAL A 1 26.18 -32.22 -49.55
CA VAL A 1 26.89 -32.19 -48.30
C VAL A 1 27.87 -31.04 -48.38
N VAL A 2 27.56 -29.92 -47.68
CA VAL A 2 28.47 -28.75 -47.58
C VAL A 2 28.83 -28.60 -46.13
N VAL A 3 30.12 -28.76 -45.86
CA VAL A 3 30.72 -28.59 -44.51
C VAL A 3 31.22 -27.15 -44.38
N PHE A 4 30.71 -26.39 -43.41
CA PHE A 4 31.25 -25.10 -43.03
C PHE A 4 32.16 -25.27 -41.82
N ALA A 5 33.41 -24.91 -42.00
CA ALA A 5 34.41 -24.84 -40.95
C ALA A 5 34.32 -23.50 -40.20
N VAL A 6 34.23 -23.54 -38.86
CA VAL A 6 34.25 -22.36 -37.97
C VAL A 6 35.66 -22.20 -37.45
N LEU A 7 36.29 -21.06 -37.72
CA LEU A 7 37.58 -20.65 -37.15
C LEU A 7 37.37 -19.76 -35.87
N PRO A 8 38.13 -19.94 -34.81
CA PRO A 8 38.03 -19.08 -33.64
C PRO A 8 38.86 -17.80 -33.83
N VAL A 9 38.24 -16.65 -33.55
CA VAL A 9 38.90 -15.35 -33.45
C VAL A 9 39.32 -15.13 -32.01
N ALA A 10 40.62 -15.05 -31.80
CA ALA A 10 41.22 -14.62 -30.53
C ALA A 10 41.23 -13.09 -30.48
N ALA A 11 40.53 -12.49 -29.50
CA ALA A 11 40.57 -11.06 -29.22
C ALA A 11 41.60 -10.77 -28.15
N MET A 12 42.62 -9.98 -28.48
CA MET A 12 43.64 -9.45 -27.57
C MET A 12 43.06 -8.32 -26.71
N LEU A 13 43.22 -8.41 -25.41
CA LEU A 13 42.98 -7.33 -24.45
C LEU A 13 44.13 -6.35 -24.51
N SER A 14 43.85 -5.10 -24.88
CA SER A 14 44.75 -3.96 -24.66
C SER A 14 44.21 -3.15 -23.49
N ALA A 15 44.97 -3.10 -22.39
CA ALA A 15 44.70 -2.24 -21.25
C ALA A 15 45.22 -0.82 -21.58
N SER A 16 44.34 0.17 -21.60
CA SER A 16 44.72 1.59 -21.58
C SER A 16 44.17 2.23 -20.31
N SER A 17 45.12 2.62 -19.45
CA SER A 17 44.90 3.48 -18.29
C SER A 17 44.56 4.89 -18.75
N GLY A 18 43.26 5.27 -18.61
CA GLY A 18 42.79 6.63 -18.82
C GLY A 18 42.25 7.21 -17.51
N ALA A 19 42.91 8.27 -17.04
CA ALA A 19 42.47 9.04 -15.87
C ALA A 19 41.10 9.69 -16.12
N LEU A 20 40.19 9.57 -15.15
CA LEU A 20 38.88 10.21 -15.14
C LEU A 20 38.99 11.66 -14.67
N PRO A 21 38.30 12.61 -15.30
CA PRO A 21 38.20 13.97 -14.78
C PRO A 21 37.11 14.01 -13.70
N ALA A 22 37.47 14.52 -12.55
CA ALA A 22 36.55 14.89 -11.48
C ALA A 22 35.70 16.07 -11.90
N LYS A 23 34.36 15.89 -12.02
CA LYS A 23 33.37 16.97 -11.89
C LYS A 23 32.02 16.40 -11.57
N LEU A 24 31.67 16.41 -10.30
CA LEU A 24 30.28 16.19 -9.84
C LEU A 24 29.97 17.21 -8.74
N THR A 25 29.48 18.35 -9.18
CA THR A 25 28.67 19.25 -8.35
C THR A 25 27.21 19.03 -8.72
N GLN A 26 26.51 18.24 -7.91
CA GLN A 26 25.05 18.33 -7.80
C GLN A 26 24.68 18.16 -6.34
N SER A 27 24.35 19.28 -5.70
CA SER A 27 23.75 19.35 -4.39
C SER A 27 22.27 18.99 -4.53
N HIS A 28 21.89 17.75 -4.18
CA HIS A 28 20.51 17.44 -3.88
C HIS A 28 20.31 17.56 -2.36
N PRO A 29 19.20 18.16 -1.89
CA PRO A 29 18.88 18.15 -0.48
C PRO A 29 18.56 16.70 -0.09
N ARG A 30 19.41 16.10 0.74
CA ARG A 30 19.19 14.75 1.27
C ARG A 30 18.10 14.83 2.34
N CYS A 31 16.94 14.32 2.02
CA CYS A 31 15.78 14.23 2.90
C CYS A 31 15.71 12.94 3.71
N CYS A 32 16.80 12.17 3.82
CA CYS A 32 16.83 10.95 4.64
C CYS A 32 18.22 10.81 5.27
N ALA A 33 18.30 10.89 6.59
CA ALA A 33 19.48 10.48 7.34
C ALA A 33 19.49 8.94 7.43
N GLU A 34 20.50 8.28 6.87
CA GLU A 34 20.70 6.85 7.01
C GLU A 34 21.23 6.56 8.42
N LEU A 35 20.42 5.81 9.19
CA LEU A 35 20.78 5.36 10.54
C LEU A 35 21.68 4.12 10.44
N VAL A 36 22.96 4.27 10.66
CA VAL A 36 23.93 3.17 10.77
C VAL A 36 24.01 2.72 12.23
N ALA A 37 23.63 1.47 12.50
CA ALA A 37 23.81 0.86 13.80
C ALA A 37 25.29 0.48 14.00
N ALA A 38 25.97 1.15 14.94
CA ALA A 38 27.30 0.75 15.32
C ALA A 38 27.27 -0.42 16.33
N GLY A 39 28.01 -1.49 16.07
CA GLY A 39 28.31 -2.56 17.02
C GLY A 39 29.13 -2.05 18.21
N PRO A 40 29.54 -2.91 19.20
CA PRO A 40 30.32 -2.47 20.33
C PRO A 40 31.60 -1.78 19.87
N LEU A 41 31.70 -0.48 20.15
CA LEU A 41 32.78 0.39 19.69
C LEU A 41 34.08 0.14 20.44
N ASP A 42 35.10 -0.26 19.71
CA ASP A 42 36.49 -0.03 20.11
C ASP A 42 36.81 1.45 19.84
N LEU A 43 37.07 2.22 20.90
CA LEU A 43 37.17 3.69 20.93
C LEU A 43 38.49 4.21 20.30
N LYS A 44 38.85 3.76 19.12
CA LYS A 44 40.01 4.28 18.33
C LYS A 44 39.65 4.50 16.87
N ALA A 45 38.55 5.20 16.57
CA ALA A 45 38.27 5.69 15.23
C ALA A 45 38.54 7.21 15.19
N GLU A 46 39.54 7.61 14.42
CA GLU A 46 39.83 9.01 14.11
C GLU A 46 38.63 9.67 13.43
N LEU A 47 38.29 10.83 13.95
CA LEU A 47 37.28 11.73 13.43
C LEU A 47 37.58 12.19 12.01
N ILE A 48 37.03 11.54 11.01
CA ILE A 48 36.87 12.12 9.68
C ILE A 48 35.66 13.02 9.70
N SER A 49 35.87 14.29 9.41
CA SER A 49 34.90 15.40 9.42
C SER A 49 33.63 15.12 8.59
N GLY A 50 32.69 14.41 9.17
CA GLY A 50 31.31 14.30 8.70
C GLY A 50 30.43 14.32 9.94
N HIS A 51 29.38 15.12 9.95
CA HIS A 51 28.46 15.23 11.08
C HIS A 51 27.67 13.93 11.25
N TYR A 52 28.26 12.95 11.93
CA TYR A 52 27.54 11.74 12.37
C TYR A 52 27.06 11.93 13.80
N VAL A 53 25.76 11.82 14.01
CA VAL A 53 25.20 11.75 15.36
C VAL A 53 25.23 10.29 15.80
N VAL A 54 26.16 9.97 16.72
CA VAL A 54 26.19 8.63 17.35
C VAL A 54 25.10 8.60 18.42
N MET A 55 24.04 7.84 18.13
CA MET A 55 22.93 7.63 19.09
C MET A 55 23.30 6.47 20.04
N THR A 56 23.00 6.65 21.32
CA THR A 56 23.08 5.57 22.30
C THR A 56 22.04 4.48 22.01
N GLN A 57 22.26 3.26 22.53
CA GLN A 57 21.29 2.17 22.42
C GLN A 57 19.91 2.58 22.97
N ALA A 58 19.87 3.38 24.03
CA ALA A 58 18.63 3.87 24.60
C ALA A 58 17.90 4.85 23.66
N GLU A 59 18.61 5.74 23.02
CA GLU A 59 18.07 6.68 22.01
C GLU A 59 17.60 5.95 20.76
N LEU A 60 18.30 4.89 20.30
CA LEU A 60 17.87 4.04 19.21
C LEU A 60 16.56 3.29 19.53
N VAL A 61 16.45 2.75 20.74
CA VAL A 61 15.21 2.09 21.21
C VAL A 61 14.07 3.11 21.35
N ALA A 62 14.35 4.31 21.90
CA ALA A 62 13.37 5.39 22.00
C ALA A 62 12.93 5.88 20.62
N SER A 63 13.86 6.01 19.66
CA SER A 63 13.56 6.40 18.28
C SER A 63 12.71 5.34 17.57
N ARG A 64 13.06 4.05 17.69
CA ARG A 64 12.24 2.95 17.16
C ARG A 64 10.83 2.92 17.79
N SER A 65 10.74 3.18 19.10
CA SER A 65 9.45 3.26 19.81
C SER A 65 8.63 4.49 19.39
N ALA A 66 9.29 5.61 19.06
CA ALA A 66 8.64 6.81 18.53
C ALA A 66 8.15 6.57 17.09
N VAL A 67 8.96 5.93 16.23
CA VAL A 67 8.57 5.54 14.88
C VAL A 67 7.40 4.55 14.90
N ASN A 68 7.44 3.52 15.77
CA ASN A 68 6.32 2.60 15.94
C ASN A 68 5.05 3.29 16.47
N ARG A 69 5.19 4.29 17.37
CA ARG A 69 4.03 5.10 17.80
C ARG A 69 3.48 6.01 16.70
N THR A 70 4.32 6.45 15.77
CA THR A 70 3.87 7.24 14.61
C THR A 70 3.13 6.37 13.59
N ILE A 71 3.53 5.10 13.45
CA ILE A 71 2.84 4.11 12.59
C ILE A 71 1.47 3.70 13.17
N LEU A 72 1.31 3.75 14.49
CA LEU A 72 0.05 3.46 15.18
C LEU A 72 -0.78 4.72 15.43
N ARG A 73 -0.85 5.64 14.49
CA ARG A 73 -1.71 6.80 14.60
C ARG A 73 -3.18 6.39 14.49
N ALA A 74 -3.98 6.83 15.48
CA ALA A 74 -5.42 6.62 15.42
C ALA A 74 -6.01 7.29 14.16
N LEU A 75 -6.75 6.52 13.39
CA LEU A 75 -7.46 7.00 12.21
C LEU A 75 -8.70 7.79 12.65
N PRO A 76 -8.91 9.00 12.14
CA PRO A 76 -10.17 9.71 12.33
C PRO A 76 -11.30 8.96 11.62
N ALA A 77 -12.54 9.37 11.87
CA ALA A 77 -13.67 8.96 11.03
C ALA A 77 -13.41 9.35 9.58
N GLY A 78 -13.78 8.48 8.66
CA GLY A 78 -13.59 8.71 7.25
C GLY A 78 -14.73 9.49 6.59
N VAL A 79 -14.82 9.40 5.26
CA VAL A 79 -15.86 10.11 4.48
C VAL A 79 -17.18 9.37 4.43
N GLY A 80 -17.20 8.07 4.76
CA GLY A 80 -18.38 7.23 4.79
C GLY A 80 -19.19 7.36 6.08
N ILE A 81 -20.44 6.90 6.04
CA ILE A 81 -21.30 6.83 7.23
C ILE A 81 -21.01 5.52 7.96
N GLU A 82 -20.37 5.60 9.13
CA GLU A 82 -20.00 4.41 9.91
C GLU A 82 -21.17 3.75 10.64
N LYS A 83 -22.31 4.45 10.79
CA LYS A 83 -23.48 3.91 11.52
C LYS A 83 -23.95 2.60 10.91
N GLY A 84 -23.94 1.55 11.72
CA GLY A 84 -24.35 0.20 11.32
C GLY A 84 -23.27 -0.62 10.62
N LEU A 85 -22.08 -0.06 10.38
CA LEU A 85 -20.94 -0.83 9.93
C LEU A 85 -20.34 -1.62 11.09
N GLN A 86 -19.74 -2.78 10.77
CA GLN A 86 -18.99 -3.59 11.73
C GLN A 86 -17.52 -3.12 11.83
N ILE A 87 -16.84 -3.51 12.89
CA ILE A 87 -15.50 -3.02 13.28
C ILE A 87 -14.48 -3.11 12.14
N LYS A 88 -14.40 -4.24 11.44
CA LYS A 88 -13.43 -4.43 10.35
C LYS A 88 -13.79 -3.61 9.11
N THR A 89 -15.07 -3.41 8.88
CA THR A 89 -15.58 -2.59 7.79
C THR A 89 -15.34 -1.10 8.04
N ILE A 90 -15.48 -0.64 9.30
CA ILE A 90 -15.08 0.72 9.69
C ILE A 90 -13.57 0.93 9.52
N LEU A 91 -12.76 -0.06 9.89
CA LEU A 91 -11.31 0.02 9.66
C LEU A 91 -10.98 0.15 8.17
N ALA A 92 -11.65 -0.61 7.30
CA ALA A 92 -11.48 -0.52 5.85
C ALA A 92 -11.89 0.87 5.32
N GLU A 93 -13.02 1.39 5.78
CA GLU A 93 -13.53 2.71 5.42
C GLU A 93 -12.54 3.82 5.80
N ARG A 94 -12.07 3.84 7.05
CA ARG A 94 -11.10 4.84 7.55
C ARG A 94 -9.76 4.77 6.86
N LEU A 95 -9.27 3.55 6.58
CA LEU A 95 -8.01 3.37 5.84
C LEU A 95 -8.14 3.90 4.41
N VAL A 96 -9.21 3.55 3.69
CA VAL A 96 -9.44 4.07 2.34
C VAL A 96 -9.51 5.59 2.37
N SER A 97 -10.28 6.18 3.29
CA SER A 97 -10.41 7.63 3.43
C SER A 97 -9.08 8.33 3.73
N ALA A 98 -8.21 7.71 4.52
CA ALA A 98 -6.91 8.28 4.88
C ALA A 98 -5.86 8.19 3.77
N TYR A 99 -5.87 7.09 3.00
CA TYR A 99 -4.85 6.83 1.99
C TYR A 99 -5.25 7.28 0.57
N PHE A 100 -6.54 7.51 0.33
CA PHE A 100 -7.08 7.93 -0.96
C PHE A 100 -7.93 9.20 -0.82
N PRO A 101 -7.29 10.37 -0.64
CA PRO A 101 -8.00 11.63 -0.43
C PRO A 101 -8.82 12.07 -1.65
N GLU A 102 -8.63 11.44 -2.80
CA GLU A 102 -9.45 11.62 -4.01
C GLU A 102 -10.88 11.11 -3.82
N ILE A 103 -11.08 10.12 -2.93
CA ILE A 103 -12.39 9.54 -2.64
C ILE A 103 -13.22 10.50 -1.78
N ARG A 104 -14.42 10.81 -2.25
CA ARG A 104 -15.36 11.73 -1.60
C ARG A 104 -16.62 11.07 -1.12
N THR A 105 -16.88 9.83 -1.56
CA THR A 105 -18.11 9.10 -1.24
C THR A 105 -17.80 7.62 -1.04
N ILE A 106 -18.20 7.11 0.10
CA ILE A 106 -18.16 5.68 0.43
C ILE A 106 -19.55 5.28 0.91
N GLY A 107 -20.19 4.36 0.17
CA GLY A 107 -21.46 3.73 0.54
C GLY A 107 -21.23 2.64 1.59
N GLY A 108 -22.17 2.46 2.50
CA GLY A 108 -22.11 1.46 3.56
C GLY A 108 -23.37 0.62 3.66
N VAL A 109 -24.05 0.71 4.80
CA VAL A 109 -25.28 -0.05 5.07
C VAL A 109 -26.40 0.39 4.15
N ARG A 110 -26.98 -0.57 3.45
CA ARG A 110 -28.17 -0.39 2.59
C ARG A 110 -28.90 -1.72 2.43
N PRO A 111 -30.18 -1.72 2.02
CA PRO A 111 -30.86 -2.95 1.59
C PRO A 111 -30.13 -3.58 0.40
N ASP A 112 -29.94 -4.89 0.46
CA ASP A 112 -29.30 -5.67 -0.60
C ASP A 112 -29.82 -7.12 -0.56
N ALA A 113 -29.74 -7.84 -1.69
CA ALA A 113 -30.06 -9.26 -1.76
C ALA A 113 -29.09 -10.14 -0.97
N LEU A 114 -27.82 -9.71 -0.85
CA LEU A 114 -26.78 -10.39 -0.11
C LEU A 114 -26.57 -9.74 1.25
N LYS A 115 -25.99 -10.48 2.18
CA LYS A 115 -25.82 -10.05 3.58
C LYS A 115 -24.83 -8.88 3.77
N TRP A 116 -23.94 -8.63 2.82
CA TRP A 116 -22.78 -7.79 3.02
C TRP A 116 -23.12 -6.36 3.45
N HIS A 117 -23.92 -5.65 2.66
CA HIS A 117 -24.38 -4.29 2.99
C HIS A 117 -25.41 -4.25 4.13
N PRO A 118 -26.47 -5.10 4.13
CA PRO A 118 -27.44 -5.07 5.20
C PRO A 118 -26.86 -5.33 6.59
N MET A 119 -25.80 -6.15 6.68
CA MET A 119 -25.14 -6.48 7.95
C MET A 119 -23.94 -5.57 8.26
N GLY A 120 -23.69 -4.53 7.47
CA GLY A 120 -22.57 -3.62 7.69
C GLY A 120 -21.19 -4.27 7.50
N MET A 121 -21.11 -5.29 6.66
CA MET A 121 -19.90 -6.04 6.38
C MET A 121 -19.24 -5.62 5.06
N ALA A 122 -19.77 -4.64 4.34
CA ALA A 122 -19.21 -4.12 3.11
C ALA A 122 -19.35 -2.61 2.98
N ILE A 123 -18.43 -2.05 2.18
CA ILE A 123 -18.46 -0.68 1.70
C ILE A 123 -18.30 -0.65 0.18
N ASP A 124 -18.88 0.38 -0.45
CA ASP A 124 -18.73 0.71 -1.86
C ASP A 124 -17.94 2.02 -1.98
N VAL A 125 -16.70 1.94 -2.44
CA VAL A 125 -15.83 3.10 -2.63
C VAL A 125 -16.08 3.67 -4.01
N MET A 126 -16.82 4.79 -4.09
CA MET A 126 -17.20 5.41 -5.35
C MET A 126 -16.01 6.03 -6.06
N ILE A 127 -15.76 5.63 -7.30
CA ILE A 127 -14.62 6.08 -8.08
C ILE A 127 -15.02 7.30 -8.94
N PRO A 128 -14.42 8.48 -8.70
CA PRO A 128 -14.68 9.63 -9.57
C PRO A 128 -14.18 9.33 -10.99
N ASN A 129 -14.95 9.76 -12.00
CA ASN A 129 -14.63 9.57 -13.41
C ASN A 129 -14.22 8.12 -13.77
N TYR A 130 -14.93 7.13 -13.23
CA TYR A 130 -14.63 5.69 -13.31
C TYR A 130 -14.41 5.14 -14.74
N GLN A 131 -14.87 5.86 -15.77
CA GLN A 131 -14.65 5.48 -17.18
C GLN A 131 -13.30 5.99 -17.72
N SER A 132 -12.73 7.02 -17.11
CA SER A 132 -11.44 7.58 -17.54
C SER A 132 -10.28 6.63 -17.18
N PRO A 133 -9.12 6.75 -17.85
CA PRO A 133 -7.93 6.02 -17.48
C PRO A 133 -7.53 6.23 -16.01
N GLU A 134 -7.57 7.47 -15.52
CA GLU A 134 -7.20 7.86 -14.16
C GLU A 134 -8.17 7.27 -13.12
N GLY A 135 -9.49 7.26 -13.42
CA GLY A 135 -10.48 6.63 -12.56
C GLY A 135 -10.27 5.11 -12.48
N LYS A 136 -9.96 4.46 -13.60
CA LYS A 136 -9.65 3.02 -13.61
C LYS A 136 -8.41 2.72 -12.77
N GLU A 137 -7.34 3.47 -12.94
CA GLU A 137 -6.10 3.34 -12.17
C GLU A 137 -6.34 3.56 -10.67
N LEU A 138 -7.16 4.55 -10.31
CA LEU A 138 -7.53 4.80 -8.91
C LEU A 138 -8.26 3.58 -8.33
N GLY A 139 -9.23 3.02 -9.04
CA GLY A 139 -9.94 1.80 -8.63
C GLY A 139 -9.00 0.60 -8.49
N ASP A 140 -8.07 0.41 -9.42
CA ASP A 140 -7.05 -0.64 -9.38
C ASP A 140 -6.15 -0.49 -8.14
N ARG A 141 -5.72 0.75 -7.80
CA ARG A 141 -4.93 1.04 -6.60
C ARG A 141 -5.69 0.71 -5.31
N ILE A 142 -6.97 1.09 -5.23
CA ILE A 142 -7.81 0.83 -4.07
C ILE A 142 -8.06 -0.67 -3.88
N ALA A 143 -8.38 -1.40 -4.95
CA ALA A 143 -8.56 -2.85 -4.91
C ALA A 143 -7.27 -3.55 -4.46
N SER A 144 -6.13 -3.17 -5.03
CA SER A 144 -4.81 -3.68 -4.65
C SER A 144 -4.45 -3.36 -3.19
N PHE A 145 -4.78 -2.15 -2.71
CA PHE A 145 -4.58 -1.75 -1.32
C PHE A 145 -5.40 -2.60 -0.35
N ALA A 146 -6.68 -2.87 -0.66
CA ALA A 146 -7.52 -3.71 0.17
C ALA A 146 -6.97 -5.15 0.25
N LEU A 147 -6.54 -5.71 -0.87
CA LEU A 147 -5.92 -7.04 -0.94
C LEU A 147 -4.59 -7.10 -0.18
N ALA A 148 -3.74 -6.08 -0.29
CA ALA A 148 -2.49 -6.01 0.47
C ALA A 148 -2.70 -5.92 2.00
N ASN A 149 -3.89 -5.50 2.45
CA ASN A 149 -4.28 -5.42 3.85
C ASN A 149 -5.29 -6.52 4.24
N ALA A 150 -5.39 -7.61 3.48
CA ALA A 150 -6.45 -8.61 3.63
C ALA A 150 -6.57 -9.17 5.05
N ASP A 151 -5.47 -9.60 5.66
CA ASP A 151 -5.46 -10.14 7.03
C ASP A 151 -5.89 -9.11 8.06
N ARG A 152 -5.37 -7.90 7.95
CA ARG A 152 -5.67 -6.79 8.86
C ARG A 152 -7.15 -6.41 8.83
N LEU A 153 -7.73 -6.37 7.62
CA LEU A 153 -9.13 -6.05 7.37
C LEU A 153 -10.06 -7.23 7.65
N SER A 154 -9.53 -8.44 7.87
CA SER A 154 -10.31 -9.67 7.76
C SER A 154 -11.13 -9.65 6.48
N LEU A 155 -10.46 -9.37 5.38
CA LEU A 155 -11.06 -9.22 4.06
C LEU A 155 -11.74 -10.52 3.65
N ASN A 156 -12.98 -10.46 3.19
CA ASN A 156 -13.66 -11.58 2.58
C ASN A 156 -13.44 -11.58 1.06
N HIS A 157 -13.75 -10.46 0.41
CA HIS A 157 -13.50 -10.27 -1.02
C HIS A 157 -13.48 -8.79 -1.39
N VAL A 158 -12.92 -8.52 -2.57
CA VAL A 158 -13.00 -7.23 -3.27
C VAL A 158 -13.62 -7.47 -4.64
N ILE A 159 -14.52 -6.58 -5.07
CA ILE A 159 -15.02 -6.61 -6.44
C ILE A 159 -14.69 -5.29 -7.13
N TRP A 160 -14.07 -5.39 -8.30
CA TRP A 160 -13.80 -4.26 -9.17
C TRP A 160 -13.89 -4.69 -10.63
N ARG A 161 -14.67 -3.95 -11.40
CA ARG A 161 -14.85 -4.15 -12.85
C ARG A 161 -15.17 -5.61 -13.24
N ARG A 162 -16.16 -6.19 -12.57
CA ARG A 162 -16.61 -7.59 -12.74
C ARG A 162 -15.61 -8.66 -12.33
N VAL A 163 -14.51 -8.30 -11.72
CA VAL A 163 -13.60 -9.28 -11.15
C VAL A 163 -13.75 -9.28 -9.64
N MET A 164 -14.11 -10.42 -9.09
CA MET A 164 -14.10 -10.66 -7.65
C MET A 164 -12.77 -11.32 -7.28
N TYR A 165 -12.08 -10.75 -6.33
CA TYR A 165 -10.86 -11.28 -5.74
C TYR A 165 -11.18 -11.80 -4.33
N ASP A 166 -10.89 -13.06 -4.06
CA ASP A 166 -11.03 -13.59 -2.71
C ASP A 166 -9.95 -13.04 -1.75
N HIS A 167 -10.02 -13.41 -0.48
CA HIS A 167 -9.04 -13.04 0.55
C HIS A 167 -7.57 -13.30 0.14
N ASN A 168 -7.31 -14.34 -0.66
CA ASN A 168 -5.96 -14.67 -1.13
C ASN A 168 -5.58 -13.95 -2.44
N GLY A 169 -6.42 -13.06 -2.94
CA GLY A 169 -6.22 -12.35 -4.20
C GLY A 169 -6.50 -13.18 -5.44
N LYS A 170 -7.14 -14.35 -5.32
CA LYS A 170 -7.49 -15.19 -6.47
C LYS A 170 -8.66 -14.56 -7.22
N PRO A 171 -8.47 -14.23 -8.53
CA PRO A 171 -9.52 -13.60 -9.33
C PRO A 171 -10.59 -14.60 -9.78
N SER A 172 -11.83 -14.12 -9.87
CA SER A 172 -12.97 -14.80 -10.45
C SER A 172 -13.80 -13.81 -11.26
N LEU A 173 -14.03 -14.08 -12.53
CA LEU A 173 -14.84 -13.22 -13.40
C LEU A 173 -16.33 -13.41 -13.08
N MET A 174 -17.02 -12.33 -12.74
CA MET A 174 -18.46 -12.32 -12.50
C MET A 174 -19.25 -12.26 -13.82
N PRO A 175 -20.47 -12.82 -13.84
CA PRO A 175 -21.37 -12.66 -14.98
C PRO A 175 -21.67 -11.17 -15.23
N ASN A 176 -22.04 -10.85 -16.48
CA ASN A 176 -22.52 -9.50 -16.77
C ASN A 176 -23.94 -9.32 -16.25
N LEU A 177 -24.12 -8.38 -15.33
CA LEU A 177 -25.40 -8.09 -14.66
C LEU A 177 -26.15 -6.90 -15.28
N GLY A 178 -25.66 -6.36 -16.42
CA GLY A 178 -26.34 -5.34 -17.22
C GLY A 178 -25.74 -3.94 -17.04
N GLY A 179 -25.99 -3.25 -15.94
CA GLY A 179 -25.54 -1.85 -15.76
C GLY A 179 -24.14 -1.73 -15.17
N ASP A 180 -23.53 -0.53 -15.29
CA ASP A 180 -22.18 -0.24 -14.79
C ASP A 180 -22.09 -0.45 -13.27
N ASP A 181 -23.13 -0.06 -12.55
CA ASP A 181 -23.18 -0.18 -11.10
C ASP A 181 -23.24 -1.65 -10.65
N ALA A 182 -24.14 -2.44 -11.25
CA ALA A 182 -24.27 -3.87 -10.98
C ALA A 182 -23.01 -4.67 -11.37
N ASN A 183 -22.24 -4.18 -12.33
CA ASN A 183 -20.98 -4.75 -12.79
C ASN A 183 -19.75 -4.19 -12.04
N HIS A 184 -19.95 -3.37 -10.99
CA HIS A 184 -18.87 -2.76 -10.19
C HIS A 184 -17.87 -1.98 -11.05
N TYR A 185 -18.33 -1.26 -12.08
CA TYR A 185 -17.49 -0.33 -12.85
C TYR A 185 -17.41 1.04 -12.19
N THR A 186 -18.42 1.43 -11.40
CA THR A 186 -18.55 2.74 -10.76
C THR A 186 -17.85 2.83 -9.42
N HIS A 187 -17.60 1.69 -8.75
CA HIS A 187 -17.09 1.62 -7.39
C HIS A 187 -16.28 0.36 -7.15
N VAL A 188 -15.37 0.42 -6.19
CA VAL A 188 -14.70 -0.76 -5.61
C VAL A 188 -15.53 -1.23 -4.43
N HIS A 189 -16.08 -2.44 -4.51
CA HIS A 189 -16.77 -3.10 -3.41
C HIS A 189 -15.75 -3.82 -2.53
N ILE A 190 -15.73 -3.54 -1.23
CA ILE A 190 -14.84 -4.17 -0.24
C ILE A 190 -15.68 -4.82 0.83
N ALA A 191 -15.68 -6.15 0.91
CA ALA A 191 -16.37 -6.92 1.94
C ALA A 191 -15.38 -7.51 2.94
N THR A 192 -15.75 -7.47 4.22
CA THR A 192 -14.97 -7.99 5.34
C THR A 192 -15.76 -9.07 6.09
N ASP A 193 -15.12 -9.82 6.97
CA ASP A 193 -15.81 -10.75 7.88
C ASP A 193 -16.41 -10.03 9.10
N GLY A 194 -16.47 -8.71 9.07
CA GLY A 194 -17.19 -7.84 9.98
C GLY A 194 -16.51 -7.60 11.33
N GLY A 195 -16.39 -8.60 12.16
CA GLY A 195 -15.77 -8.51 13.50
C GLY A 195 -16.71 -7.96 14.59
N GLY A 196 -18.01 -7.95 14.36
CA GLY A 196 -19.01 -7.44 15.30
C GLY A 196 -19.24 -5.92 15.19
N TYR A 197 -20.28 -5.46 15.87
CA TYR A 197 -20.62 -4.03 15.89
C TYR A 197 -19.84 -3.29 16.97
N PRO A 198 -19.48 -2.01 16.73
CA PRO A 198 -18.78 -1.20 17.73
C PRO A 198 -19.55 -1.05 19.02
N THR A 199 -18.84 -1.07 20.14
CA THR A 199 -19.37 -0.81 21.49
C THR A 199 -19.11 0.63 21.93
N GLY A 200 -18.31 1.40 21.16
CA GLY A 200 -17.96 2.80 21.41
C GLY A 200 -16.59 3.01 22.04
N GLY A 201 -15.88 1.93 22.38
CA GLY A 201 -14.52 1.99 22.93
C GLY A 201 -13.39 1.69 21.93
N GLU A 202 -13.73 1.42 20.67
CA GLU A 202 -12.79 1.00 19.65
C GLU A 202 -11.91 2.16 19.18
N THR A 203 -10.61 1.88 19.03
CA THR A 203 -9.66 2.77 18.37
C THR A 203 -9.12 2.08 17.12
N TYR A 204 -9.24 2.74 15.99
CA TYR A 204 -8.76 2.26 14.71
C TYR A 204 -7.39 2.88 14.41
N PHE A 205 -6.42 2.10 14.04
CA PHE A 205 -5.06 2.58 13.77
C PHE A 205 -4.74 2.46 12.28
N GLY A 206 -3.93 3.41 11.76
CA GLY A 206 -3.42 3.44 10.39
C GLY A 206 -2.06 2.76 10.21
#